data_d09e1e55726502367a64b9b6c46c49d4
#
_entry.id   d09e1e55726502367a64b9b6c46c49d4
#
_cell.length_a   1.000
_cell.length_b   1.000
_cell.length_c   1.000
_cell.angle_alpha   90.00
_cell.angle_beta   90.00
_cell.angle_gamma   90.00
#
_symmetry.space_group_name_H-M   'P 1'
#
loop_
_entity.id
_entity.type
_entity.pdbx_description
1 polymer ?
#
loop_
_entity_poly.entity_id
_entity_poly.type
_entity_poly.pdbx_seq_one_letter_code
_entity_poly.pdbx_strand_id
1 'polypeptide(L)'
;SIVVADRGYCDYGLLNHWDSNNVFYVGRHKDNIRYRTIEELPLPKQHTQNVLMDESIEFGLPAAKEKFPKRLKRIAVWNDEHGFVIELLTNNFTLAASTIAKLYKARWNIEIFFHNLKQLLRIKSFIGTSRNAVEIQIWTAMITMLLFSWLKHIARYKWALANLAFLALAQHIYQNRPIQVAERALYTPSPG
;
A
#
# COMPACT_ATOMS: atom_id res chain seq x y z
N SER A 1 -4.49 13.79 12.54
CA SER A 1 -4.24 12.57 11.75
C SER A 1 -4.72 12.73 10.32
N ILE A 2 -4.11 12.00 9.38
CA ILE A 2 -4.52 11.97 7.97
C ILE A 2 -4.79 10.51 7.59
N VAL A 3 -5.98 10.24 7.03
CA VAL A 3 -6.35 8.93 6.47
C VAL A 3 -6.14 8.98 4.96
N VAL A 4 -5.44 7.99 4.42
CA VAL A 4 -5.31 7.83 2.96
C VAL A 4 -6.10 6.59 2.57
N ALA A 5 -7.10 6.77 1.72
CA ALA A 5 -8.08 5.74 1.38
C ALA A 5 -8.15 5.49 -0.13
N ASP A 6 -8.44 4.23 -0.50
CA ASP A 6 -8.68 3.89 -1.89
C ASP A 6 -10.10 4.30 -2.32
N ARG A 7 -10.35 4.26 -3.63
CA ARG A 7 -11.62 4.61 -4.29
C ARG A 7 -12.85 3.94 -3.65
N GLY A 8 -12.70 2.70 -3.16
CA GLY A 8 -13.76 1.96 -2.50
C GLY A 8 -14.29 2.60 -1.22
N TYR A 9 -13.45 3.39 -0.54
CA TYR A 9 -13.79 4.06 0.73
C TYR A 9 -14.32 5.49 0.55
N CYS A 10 -14.45 6.00 -0.67
CA CYS A 10 -15.06 7.31 -0.93
C CYS A 10 -16.58 7.24 -0.85
N ASP A 11 -17.11 7.10 0.36
CA ASP A 11 -18.53 7.25 0.70
C ASP A 11 -18.77 8.58 1.40
N TYR A 12 -19.84 9.30 1.01
CA TYR A 12 -20.11 10.65 1.54
C TYR A 12 -20.35 10.67 3.05
N GLY A 13 -21.00 9.63 3.58
CA GLY A 13 -21.24 9.51 5.01
C GLY A 13 -19.94 9.29 5.78
N LEU A 14 -19.05 8.45 5.26
CA LEU A 14 -17.74 8.20 5.84
C LEU A 14 -16.85 9.45 5.78
N LEU A 15 -16.83 10.17 4.64
CA LEU A 15 -16.10 11.43 4.51
C LEU A 15 -16.57 12.48 5.51
N ASN A 16 -17.92 12.58 5.70
CA ASN A 16 -18.51 13.49 6.68
C ASN A 16 -18.17 13.07 8.12
N HIS A 17 -18.17 11.78 8.40
CA HIS A 17 -17.78 11.26 9.71
C HIS A 17 -16.32 11.63 10.04
N TRP A 18 -15.38 11.45 9.12
CA TRP A 18 -13.98 11.84 9.33
C TRP A 18 -13.85 13.35 9.53
N ASP A 19 -14.52 14.14 8.69
CA ASP A 19 -14.46 15.60 8.77
C ASP A 19 -15.02 16.13 10.09
N SER A 20 -16.13 15.57 10.55
CA SER A 20 -16.78 15.94 11.83
C SER A 20 -15.93 15.57 13.06
N ASN A 21 -15.04 14.59 12.92
CA ASN A 21 -14.07 14.19 13.94
C ASN A 21 -12.69 14.83 13.78
N ASN A 22 -12.56 15.89 12.96
CA ASN A 22 -11.30 16.58 12.68
C ASN A 22 -10.19 15.66 12.14
N VAL A 23 -10.57 14.64 11.38
CA VAL A 23 -9.64 13.76 10.67
C VAL A 23 -9.52 14.24 9.24
N PHE A 24 -8.30 14.57 8.82
CA PHE A 24 -8.01 14.82 7.43
C PHE A 24 -8.00 13.53 6.64
N TYR A 25 -8.38 13.60 5.37
CA TYR A 25 -8.33 12.43 4.49
C TYR A 25 -7.87 12.80 3.08
N VAL A 26 -7.34 11.80 2.39
CA VAL A 26 -7.04 11.84 0.96
C VAL A 26 -7.61 10.57 0.36
N GLY A 27 -8.57 10.71 -0.54
CA GLY A 27 -9.21 9.58 -1.23
C GLY A 27 -9.25 9.79 -2.74
N ARG A 28 -9.33 8.69 -3.49
CA ARG A 28 -9.50 8.78 -4.95
C ARG A 28 -10.97 9.06 -5.28
N HIS A 29 -11.18 10.03 -6.16
CA HIS A 29 -12.50 10.39 -6.69
C HIS A 29 -13.14 9.22 -7.47
N LYS A 30 -14.47 9.07 -7.39
CA LYS A 30 -15.24 8.13 -8.23
C LYS A 30 -15.63 8.84 -9.53
N ASP A 31 -15.50 8.15 -10.67
CA ASP A 31 -15.70 8.75 -12.01
C ASP A 31 -17.10 9.31 -12.22
N ASN A 32 -18.09 8.90 -11.45
CA ASN A 32 -19.49 9.30 -11.57
C ASN A 32 -19.94 10.36 -10.55
N ILE A 33 -19.02 10.99 -9.83
CA ILE A 33 -19.36 12.06 -8.89
C ILE A 33 -19.64 13.35 -9.67
N ARG A 34 -20.82 13.92 -9.44
CA ARG A 34 -21.18 15.26 -9.94
C ARG A 34 -20.79 16.30 -8.90
N TYR A 35 -20.04 17.29 -9.29
CA TYR A 35 -19.60 18.40 -8.45
C TYR A 35 -19.71 19.73 -9.20
N ARG A 36 -19.64 20.82 -8.45
CA ARG A 36 -19.51 22.17 -8.95
C ARG A 36 -18.19 22.75 -8.46
N THR A 37 -17.34 23.20 -9.34
CA THR A 37 -16.15 23.96 -8.98
C THR A 37 -16.56 25.32 -8.43
N ILE A 38 -16.03 25.67 -7.29
CA ILE A 38 -16.27 26.94 -6.61
C ILE A 38 -15.14 27.91 -6.89
N GLU A 39 -13.90 27.41 -6.83
CA GLU A 39 -12.69 28.23 -6.97
C GLU A 39 -11.54 27.37 -7.47
N GLU A 40 -10.77 27.89 -8.42
CA GLU A 40 -9.48 27.31 -8.81
C GLU A 40 -8.39 27.79 -7.83
N LEU A 41 -7.62 26.86 -7.30
CA LEU A 41 -6.55 27.18 -6.36
C LEU A 41 -5.23 27.33 -7.12
N PRO A 42 -4.35 28.26 -6.72
CA PRO A 42 -3.12 28.53 -7.45
C PRO A 42 -2.17 27.33 -7.34
N LEU A 43 -1.74 26.84 -8.49
CA LEU A 43 -0.67 25.87 -8.59
C LEU A 43 0.68 26.57 -8.38
N PRO A 44 1.59 26.02 -7.57
CA PRO A 44 2.95 26.57 -7.43
C PRO A 44 3.65 26.57 -8.79
N LYS A 45 4.31 27.67 -9.15
CA LYS A 45 5.00 27.88 -10.44
C LYS A 45 6.19 26.92 -10.67
N GLN A 46 6.71 26.26 -9.65
CA GLN A 46 7.84 25.33 -9.75
C GLN A 46 7.33 23.89 -9.71
N HIS A 47 7.48 23.21 -10.85
CA HIS A 47 7.40 21.76 -11.08
C HIS A 47 6.55 20.99 -10.09
N THR A 48 5.29 21.14 -10.24
CA THR A 48 4.29 20.40 -9.49
C THR A 48 4.19 19.00 -10.09
N GLN A 49 5.09 18.14 -9.72
CA GLN A 49 5.03 16.68 -9.85
C GLN A 49 3.70 16.17 -10.42
N ASN A 50 3.47 16.40 -11.73
CA ASN A 50 2.29 15.92 -12.45
C ASN A 50 0.92 16.40 -11.93
N VAL A 51 0.85 17.45 -11.10
CA VAL A 51 -0.41 18.04 -10.68
C VAL A 51 -0.93 18.92 -11.80
N LEU A 52 -2.11 18.58 -12.32
CA LEU A 52 -2.76 19.27 -13.44
C LEU A 52 -3.75 20.34 -12.96
N MET A 53 -4.45 20.06 -11.85
CA MET A 53 -5.50 20.95 -11.32
C MET A 53 -5.52 20.88 -9.80
N ASP A 54 -5.85 21.99 -9.16
CA ASP A 54 -6.13 22.13 -7.73
C ASP A 54 -7.33 23.07 -7.58
N GLU A 55 -8.44 22.57 -7.07
CA GLU A 55 -9.68 23.33 -7.01
C GLU A 55 -10.51 23.03 -5.77
N SER A 56 -11.30 24.00 -5.34
CA SER A 56 -12.33 23.86 -4.33
C SER A 56 -13.64 23.49 -4.99
N ILE A 57 -14.27 22.41 -4.54
CA ILE A 57 -15.53 21.90 -5.09
C ILE A 57 -16.61 21.72 -4.02
N GLU A 58 -17.85 21.68 -4.47
CA GLU A 58 -19.01 21.18 -3.71
C GLU A 58 -19.69 20.07 -4.50
N PHE A 59 -20.26 19.08 -3.79
CA PHE A 59 -21.07 18.07 -4.46
C PHE A 59 -22.30 18.68 -5.16
N GLY A 60 -22.53 18.29 -6.40
CA GLY A 60 -23.58 18.88 -7.24
C GLY A 60 -24.97 18.24 -7.02
N LEU A 61 -25.03 16.98 -6.59
CA LEU A 61 -26.29 16.28 -6.36
C LEU A 61 -26.87 16.63 -4.99
N PRO A 62 -28.20 16.94 -4.87
CA PRO A 62 -28.82 17.27 -3.59
C PRO A 62 -28.58 16.22 -2.51
N ALA A 63 -28.76 14.93 -2.83
CA ALA A 63 -28.53 13.83 -1.90
C ALA A 63 -27.07 13.67 -1.44
N ALA A 64 -26.11 14.06 -2.30
CA ALA A 64 -24.69 14.05 -1.93
C ALA A 64 -24.36 15.26 -1.06
N LYS A 65 -24.92 16.43 -1.38
CA LYS A 65 -24.76 17.67 -0.62
C LYS A 65 -25.39 17.58 0.77
N GLU A 66 -26.52 16.87 0.91
CA GLU A 66 -27.13 16.60 2.22
C GLU A 66 -26.22 15.75 3.12
N LYS A 67 -25.58 14.73 2.55
CA LYS A 67 -24.65 13.86 3.29
C LYS A 67 -23.31 14.54 3.60
N PHE A 68 -22.85 15.42 2.72
CA PHE A 68 -21.61 16.17 2.89
C PHE A 68 -21.79 17.63 2.39
N PRO A 69 -22.20 18.56 3.27
CA PRO A 69 -22.54 19.93 2.88
C PRO A 69 -21.34 20.87 2.75
N LYS A 70 -20.12 20.39 3.04
CA LYS A 70 -18.92 21.21 3.09
C LYS A 70 -18.17 21.18 1.75
N ARG A 71 -17.25 22.13 1.59
CA ARG A 71 -16.33 22.17 0.46
C ARG A 71 -15.24 21.13 0.60
N LEU A 72 -14.79 20.63 -0.53
CA LEU A 72 -13.67 19.71 -0.66
C LEU A 72 -12.63 20.31 -1.61
N LYS A 73 -11.41 19.89 -1.42
CA LYS A 73 -10.32 20.15 -2.35
C LYS A 73 -10.20 18.96 -3.30
N ARG A 74 -10.30 19.23 -4.61
CA ARG A 74 -10.11 18.28 -5.69
C ARG A 74 -8.78 18.54 -6.36
N ILE A 75 -7.99 17.51 -6.55
CA ILE A 75 -6.66 17.59 -7.17
C ILE A 75 -6.61 16.58 -8.30
N ALA A 76 -6.31 17.02 -9.51
CA ALA A 76 -6.06 16.14 -10.65
C ALA A 76 -4.56 15.95 -10.82
N VAL A 77 -4.12 14.69 -10.84
CA VAL A 77 -2.71 14.30 -10.94
C VAL A 77 -2.51 13.36 -12.12
N TRP A 78 -1.55 13.66 -12.98
CA TRP A 78 -1.15 12.76 -14.04
C TRP A 78 -0.34 11.58 -13.48
N ASN A 79 -0.74 10.37 -13.82
CA ASN A 79 -0.01 9.16 -13.46
C ASN A 79 0.84 8.70 -14.66
N ASP A 80 2.15 8.94 -14.58
CA ASP A 80 3.10 8.57 -15.64
C ASP A 80 3.20 7.05 -15.85
N GLU A 81 3.00 6.26 -14.78
CA GLU A 81 3.15 4.80 -14.85
C GLU A 81 2.02 4.14 -15.64
N HIS A 82 0.84 4.74 -15.63
CA HIS A 82 -0.36 4.14 -16.22
C HIS A 82 -1.01 5.01 -17.31
N GLY A 83 -0.53 6.23 -17.54
CA GLY A 83 -0.99 7.11 -18.62
C GLY A 83 -2.43 7.63 -18.45
N PHE A 84 -2.90 7.84 -17.21
CA PHE A 84 -4.21 8.41 -16.94
C PHE A 84 -4.19 9.42 -15.78
N VAL A 85 -5.23 10.24 -15.71
CA VAL A 85 -5.40 11.21 -14.64
C VAL A 85 -6.04 10.54 -13.41
N ILE A 86 -5.45 10.74 -12.24
CA ILE A 86 -6.03 10.37 -10.96
C ILE A 86 -6.63 11.61 -10.32
N GLU A 87 -7.88 11.53 -9.92
CA GLU A 87 -8.57 12.60 -9.20
C GLU A 87 -8.64 12.27 -7.71
N LEU A 88 -8.11 13.17 -6.90
CA LEU A 88 -8.04 13.06 -5.45
C LEU A 88 -8.99 14.05 -4.79
N LEU A 89 -9.65 13.62 -3.72
CA LEU A 89 -10.47 14.44 -2.85
C LEU A 89 -9.87 14.51 -1.46
N THR A 90 -9.89 15.70 -0.85
CA THR A 90 -9.44 15.92 0.52
C THR A 90 -10.21 17.06 1.17
N ASN A 91 -10.34 17.02 2.50
CA ASN A 91 -10.81 18.14 3.30
C ASN A 91 -9.64 19.02 3.81
N ASN A 92 -8.40 18.70 3.44
CA ASN A 92 -7.24 19.46 3.86
C ASN A 92 -6.90 20.54 2.81
N PHE A 93 -7.18 21.78 3.14
CA PHE A 93 -6.86 22.96 2.31
C PHE A 93 -5.49 23.56 2.63
N THR A 94 -4.83 23.15 3.72
CA THR A 94 -3.55 23.72 4.14
C THR A 94 -2.35 23.07 3.43
N LEU A 95 -2.47 21.80 3.07
CA LEU A 95 -1.40 21.09 2.37
C LEU A 95 -1.40 21.45 0.88
N ALA A 96 -0.20 21.59 0.32
CA ALA A 96 -0.02 21.78 -1.11
C ALA A 96 -0.51 20.53 -1.89
N ALA A 97 -1.04 20.73 -3.11
CA ALA A 97 -1.52 19.65 -3.97
C ALA A 97 -0.45 18.59 -4.25
N SER A 98 0.81 19.00 -4.44
CA SER A 98 1.94 18.09 -4.61
C SER A 98 2.21 17.19 -3.40
N THR A 99 2.00 17.73 -2.17
CA THR A 99 2.13 16.94 -0.94
C THR A 99 1.02 15.90 -0.83
N ILE A 100 -0.22 16.29 -1.17
CA ILE A 100 -1.37 15.38 -1.17
C ILE A 100 -1.19 14.27 -2.22
N ALA A 101 -0.68 14.61 -3.41
CA ALA A 101 -0.34 13.63 -4.44
C ALA A 101 0.72 12.61 -3.96
N LYS A 102 1.77 13.08 -3.28
CA LYS A 102 2.80 12.20 -2.68
C LYS A 102 2.23 11.29 -1.60
N LEU A 103 1.36 11.82 -0.72
CA LEU A 103 0.68 11.01 0.30
C LEU A 103 -0.17 9.91 -0.33
N TYR A 104 -0.91 10.24 -1.39
CA TYR A 104 -1.70 9.23 -2.09
C TYR A 104 -0.81 8.19 -2.79
N LYS A 105 0.28 8.61 -3.43
CA LYS A 105 1.25 7.69 -4.05
C LYS A 105 1.85 6.73 -3.00
N ALA A 106 2.11 7.19 -1.79
CA ALA A 106 2.63 6.35 -0.70
C ALA A 106 1.66 5.23 -0.27
N ARG A 107 0.35 5.36 -0.54
CA ARG A 107 -0.65 4.30 -0.32
C ARG A 107 -0.29 3.00 -1.05
N TRP A 108 0.35 3.11 -2.22
CA TRP A 108 0.77 1.94 -3.00
C TRP A 108 1.73 1.01 -2.23
N ASN A 109 2.43 1.55 -1.23
CA ASN A 109 3.30 0.74 -0.37
C ASN A 109 2.53 -0.35 0.39
N ILE A 110 1.23 -0.15 0.66
CA ILE A 110 0.37 -1.17 1.29
C ILE A 110 0.15 -2.35 0.33
N GLU A 111 -0.05 -2.09 -0.95
CA GLU A 111 -0.23 -3.14 -1.96
C GLU A 111 1.06 -3.94 -2.15
N ILE A 112 2.20 -3.24 -2.22
CA ILE A 112 3.53 -3.87 -2.25
C ILE A 112 3.76 -4.72 -0.98
N PHE A 113 3.37 -4.21 0.18
CA PHE A 113 3.45 -4.95 1.44
C PHE A 113 2.64 -6.26 1.37
N PHE A 114 1.38 -6.20 0.98
CA PHE A 114 0.54 -7.41 0.86
C PHE A 114 1.00 -8.35 -0.24
N HIS A 115 1.53 -7.81 -1.34
CA HIS A 115 2.11 -8.63 -2.41
C HIS A 115 3.32 -9.43 -1.88
N ASN A 116 4.26 -8.76 -1.21
CA ASN A 116 5.41 -9.40 -0.60
C ASN A 116 5.01 -10.39 0.49
N LEU A 117 4.00 -10.07 1.30
CA LEU A 117 3.45 -10.96 2.31
C LEU A 117 2.92 -12.26 1.68
N LYS A 118 2.13 -12.16 0.61
CA LYS A 118 1.62 -13.32 -0.13
C LYS A 118 2.74 -14.17 -0.72
N GLN A 119 3.78 -13.55 -1.25
CA GLN A 119 4.96 -14.25 -1.78
C GLN A 119 5.74 -14.99 -0.67
N LEU A 120 5.98 -14.34 0.46
CA LEU A 120 6.66 -14.95 1.61
C LEU A 120 5.89 -16.13 2.19
N LEU A 121 4.58 -16.01 2.31
CA LEU A 121 3.73 -17.08 2.82
C LEU A 121 3.56 -18.23 1.83
N ARG A 122 3.91 -18.05 0.55
CA ARG A 122 3.56 -18.99 -0.54
C ARG A 122 2.11 -19.47 -0.42
N ILE A 123 1.19 -18.57 -0.04
CA ILE A 123 -0.21 -18.92 0.22
C ILE A 123 -0.87 -19.34 -1.09
N LYS A 124 -0.61 -20.58 -1.50
CA LYS A 124 -1.53 -21.34 -2.35
C LYS A 124 -2.53 -22.12 -1.50
N SER A 125 -2.20 -22.42 -0.25
CA SER A 125 -3.08 -23.09 0.71
C SER A 125 -2.64 -22.76 2.14
N PHE A 126 -3.58 -22.50 3.02
CA PHE A 126 -3.31 -22.41 4.46
C PHE A 126 -3.08 -23.82 5.00
N ILE A 127 -2.08 -23.98 5.89
CA ILE A 127 -1.74 -25.27 6.52
C ILE A 127 -2.87 -25.74 7.46
N GLY A 128 -3.68 -24.80 7.98
CA GLY A 128 -4.85 -25.09 8.79
C GLY A 128 -6.09 -24.35 8.27
N THR A 129 -7.25 -24.98 8.39
CA THR A 129 -8.54 -24.44 7.93
C THR A 129 -9.30 -23.71 9.05
N SER A 130 -8.88 -23.86 10.32
CA SER A 130 -9.51 -23.14 11.41
C SER A 130 -9.13 -21.65 11.38
N ARG A 131 -10.07 -20.79 11.80
CA ARG A 131 -9.84 -19.34 11.89
C ARG A 131 -8.55 -18.99 12.64
N ASN A 132 -8.33 -19.62 13.78
CA ASN A 132 -7.15 -19.37 14.60
C ASN A 132 -5.85 -19.77 13.87
N ALA A 133 -5.83 -20.90 13.15
CA ALA A 133 -4.66 -21.32 12.38
C ALA A 133 -4.34 -20.32 11.25
N VAL A 134 -5.34 -19.80 10.57
CA VAL A 134 -5.19 -18.77 9.53
C VAL A 134 -4.65 -17.47 10.14
N GLU A 135 -5.22 -17.01 11.25
CA GLU A 135 -4.77 -15.80 11.94
C GLU A 135 -3.31 -15.93 12.40
N ILE A 136 -2.92 -17.06 13.00
CA ILE A 136 -1.53 -17.32 13.41
C ILE A 136 -0.57 -17.25 12.21
N GLN A 137 -0.93 -17.86 11.08
CA GLN A 137 -0.08 -17.82 9.88
C GLN A 137 0.10 -16.40 9.36
N ILE A 138 -0.98 -15.61 9.31
CA ILE A 138 -0.92 -14.22 8.88
C ILE A 138 -0.03 -13.41 9.82
N TRP A 139 -0.23 -13.50 11.14
CA TRP A 139 0.57 -12.78 12.11
C TRP A 139 2.05 -13.17 12.06
N THR A 140 2.35 -14.46 11.97
CA THR A 140 3.72 -14.96 11.84
C THR A 140 4.41 -14.39 10.61
N ALA A 141 3.71 -14.35 9.47
CA ALA A 141 4.27 -13.78 8.25
C ALA A 141 4.48 -12.27 8.35
N MET A 142 3.54 -11.54 8.96
CA MET A 142 3.70 -10.10 9.19
C MET A 142 4.91 -9.80 10.09
N ILE A 143 5.08 -10.53 11.18
CA ILE A 143 6.22 -10.40 12.08
C ILE A 143 7.53 -10.70 11.34
N THR A 144 7.58 -11.78 10.58
CA THR A 144 8.74 -12.18 9.78
C THR A 144 9.11 -11.08 8.76
N MET A 145 8.12 -10.53 8.07
CA MET A 145 8.34 -9.47 7.10
C MET A 145 8.87 -8.18 7.76
N LEU A 146 8.32 -7.81 8.92
CA LEU A 146 8.80 -6.66 9.68
C LEU A 146 10.24 -6.86 10.17
N LEU A 147 10.57 -8.05 10.66
CA LEU A 147 11.94 -8.40 11.08
C LEU A 147 12.92 -8.30 9.90
N PHE A 148 12.60 -8.84 8.73
CA PHE A 148 13.45 -8.72 7.55
C PHE A 148 13.58 -7.28 7.08
N SER A 149 12.51 -6.50 7.15
CA SER A 149 12.55 -5.07 6.79
C SER A 149 13.46 -4.30 7.74
N TRP A 150 13.38 -4.60 9.02
CA TRP A 150 14.23 -4.01 10.06
C TRP A 150 15.70 -4.42 9.91
N LEU A 151 15.98 -5.70 9.70
CA LEU A 151 17.33 -6.21 9.41
C LEU A 151 17.94 -5.55 8.16
N LYS A 152 17.15 -5.41 7.10
CA LYS A 152 17.57 -4.71 5.88
C LYS A 152 17.92 -3.25 6.17
N HIS A 153 17.15 -2.58 7.03
CA HIS A 153 17.40 -1.19 7.40
C HIS A 153 18.71 -1.04 8.19
N ILE A 154 18.97 -1.93 9.13
CA ILE A 154 20.22 -1.92 9.93
C ILE A 154 21.44 -2.29 9.08
N ALA A 155 21.32 -3.33 8.26
CA ALA A 155 22.43 -3.86 7.46
C ALA A 155 22.87 -2.92 6.33
N ARG A 156 22.10 -1.87 6.02
CA ARG A 156 22.35 -0.90 4.92
C ARG A 156 22.58 -1.54 3.54
N TYR A 157 22.22 -2.80 3.36
CA TYR A 157 22.36 -3.50 2.09
C TYR A 157 21.17 -3.23 1.17
N LYS A 158 21.45 -3.05 -0.15
CA LYS A 158 20.43 -2.85 -1.20
C LYS A 158 19.71 -4.14 -1.64
N TRP A 159 19.72 -5.20 -0.83
CA TRP A 159 19.10 -6.47 -1.20
C TRP A 159 17.59 -6.39 -1.16
N ALA A 160 16.93 -7.07 -2.11
CA ALA A 160 15.50 -7.22 -2.06
C ALA A 160 15.09 -8.10 -0.86
N LEU A 161 13.96 -7.78 -0.21
CA LEU A 161 13.42 -8.58 0.90
C LEU A 161 13.25 -10.07 0.54
N ALA A 162 12.86 -10.35 -0.71
CA ALA A 162 12.74 -11.71 -1.23
C ALA A 162 14.08 -12.49 -1.18
N ASN A 163 15.21 -11.84 -1.45
CA ASN A 163 16.53 -12.48 -1.41
C ASN A 163 16.95 -12.82 0.03
N LEU A 164 16.63 -11.95 1.01
CA LEU A 164 16.88 -12.24 2.42
C LEU A 164 16.03 -13.41 2.92
N ALA A 165 14.76 -13.44 2.54
CA ALA A 165 13.85 -14.54 2.88
C ALA A 165 14.31 -15.86 2.23
N PHE A 166 14.75 -15.81 0.97
CA PHE A 166 15.30 -16.97 0.27
C PHE A 166 16.57 -17.52 0.94
N LEU A 167 17.50 -16.64 1.33
CA LEU A 167 18.73 -17.05 2.03
C LEU A 167 18.43 -17.69 3.40
N ALA A 168 17.50 -17.12 4.18
CA ALA A 168 17.09 -17.68 5.45
C ALA A 168 16.44 -19.06 5.29
N LEU A 169 15.58 -19.24 4.28
CA LEU A 169 14.98 -20.53 3.96
C LEU A 169 16.00 -21.54 3.42
N ALA A 170 16.92 -21.13 2.55
CA ALA A 170 17.97 -21.98 2.02
C ALA A 170 18.91 -22.46 3.12
N GLN A 171 19.28 -21.59 4.06
CA GLN A 171 20.12 -21.93 5.22
C GLN A 171 19.40 -22.91 6.16
N HIS A 172 18.10 -22.71 6.41
CA HIS A 172 17.30 -23.63 7.21
C HIS A 172 17.18 -25.02 6.56
N ILE A 173 17.00 -25.09 5.25
CA ILE A 173 16.96 -26.36 4.50
C ILE A 173 18.32 -27.05 4.51
N TYR A 174 19.42 -26.28 4.40
CA TYR A 174 20.76 -26.83 4.41
C TYR A 174 21.15 -27.38 5.80
N GLN A 175 20.79 -26.69 6.88
CA GLN A 175 21.05 -27.14 8.24
C GLN A 175 20.21 -28.35 8.65
N ASN A 176 19.02 -28.52 8.09
CA ASN A 176 18.10 -29.61 8.43
C ASN A 176 18.16 -30.81 7.46
N ARG A 177 19.08 -30.82 6.48
CA ARG A 177 19.40 -32.04 5.73
C ARG A 177 20.51 -32.77 6.48
N PRO A 178 20.23 -33.94 7.09
CA PRO A 178 21.30 -34.77 7.58
C PRO A 178 22.22 -35.14 6.40
N ILE A 179 23.52 -34.93 6.58
CA ILE A 179 24.56 -35.27 5.63
C ILE A 179 24.59 -36.81 5.50
N GLN A 180 23.64 -37.40 4.76
CA GLN A 180 23.64 -38.83 4.44
C GLN A 180 24.12 -39.17 3.05
N VAL A 181 24.64 -38.19 2.28
CA VAL A 181 25.04 -38.45 0.89
C VAL A 181 26.56 -38.63 0.73
N ALA A 182 27.37 -38.28 1.70
CA ALA A 182 28.85 -38.37 1.55
C ALA A 182 29.46 -39.73 1.97
N GLU A 183 28.79 -40.57 2.74
CA GLU A 183 29.38 -41.86 3.16
C GLU A 183 29.12 -43.02 2.19
N ARG A 184 28.19 -42.91 1.27
CA ARG A 184 27.91 -44.00 0.27
C ARG A 184 28.80 -44.02 -0.95
N ALA A 185 29.62 -42.96 -1.17
CA ALA A 185 30.48 -42.87 -2.33
C ALA A 185 31.94 -43.35 -2.10
N LEU A 186 32.31 -43.70 -0.87
CA LEU A 186 33.66 -44.09 -0.54
C LEU A 186 33.86 -45.58 -0.22
N TYR A 187 32.80 -46.40 -0.30
CA TYR A 187 32.93 -47.85 -0.09
C TYR A 187 32.52 -48.61 -1.35
N THR A 188 33.39 -48.65 -2.36
CA THR A 188 33.41 -49.72 -3.39
C THR A 188 34.49 -50.67 -2.99
N PRO A 189 34.15 -51.92 -2.55
CA PRO A 189 35.15 -52.96 -2.37
C PRO A 189 35.68 -53.36 -3.74
N SER A 190 37.02 -53.44 -3.91
CA SER A 190 37.70 -53.95 -5.08
C SER A 190 37.28 -55.41 -5.30
N PRO A 191 37.00 -55.82 -6.59
CA PRO A 191 36.80 -57.22 -6.88
C PRO A 191 38.14 -57.95 -6.79
N GLY A 192 38.15 -59.04 -5.96
CA GLY A 192 39.20 -60.02 -5.93
C GLY A 192 39.17 -60.97 -7.13
#